data_5c796c23f5d50960a3ecd671ffbde566
#
_entry.id   5c796c23f5d50960a3ecd671ffbde566
#
_cell.length_a   1.000
_cell.length_b   1.000
_cell.length_c   1.000
_cell.angle_alpha   90.00
_cell.angle_beta   90.00
_cell.angle_gamma   90.00
#
_symmetry.space_group_name_H-M   'P 1'
#
loop_
_entity.id
_entity.type
_entity.pdbx_description
1 polymer ?
#
loop_
_entity_poly.entity_id
_entity_poly.type
_entity_poly.pdbx_seq_one_letter_code
_entity_poly.pdbx_strand_id
1 'polypeptide(L)'
;MKKAPKKAIIIGASSGIGKALARELVRNNYRVGVTGRREGHLLELQKEYPEQIHIAVFDTTKPNTIEQLEALEKTLEGIDLFIISAGIGHLNLDYDYSLENETNQLNVIAFTQLVNWSMRYFEQQGQGHLVNISSVASRRGGRQAPAYSASKAYQSIYLEGMAQKVAYDKLPIYTTDVRPGFVKTAMAKADKMFWVSSKEKAARQIFRSI
;
A
#
# COMPACT_ATOMS: atom_id res chain seq x y z
N MET A 1 -5.22 4.10 -31.96
CA MET A 1 -3.92 3.82 -31.28
C MET A 1 -4.23 3.37 -29.87
N LYS A 2 -3.68 2.24 -29.39
CA LYS A 2 -3.79 1.84 -27.98
C LYS A 2 -3.00 2.85 -27.13
N LYS A 3 -3.62 3.40 -26.10
CA LYS A 3 -2.96 4.29 -25.14
C LYS A 3 -1.81 3.53 -24.46
N ALA A 4 -0.66 4.17 -24.28
CA ALA A 4 0.47 3.57 -23.55
C ALA A 4 0.01 3.09 -22.17
N PRO A 5 0.53 1.96 -21.65
CA PRO A 5 0.15 1.47 -20.34
C PRO A 5 0.54 2.46 -19.25
N LYS A 6 -0.34 2.70 -18.31
CA LYS A 6 -0.01 3.39 -17.07
C LYS A 6 0.90 2.51 -16.21
N LYS A 7 1.64 3.12 -15.31
CA LYS A 7 2.67 2.47 -14.50
C LYS A 7 2.34 2.63 -13.02
N ALA A 8 2.38 1.54 -12.27
CA ALA A 8 2.08 1.55 -10.84
C ALA A 8 3.12 0.79 -10.03
N ILE A 9 3.38 1.24 -8.80
CA ILE A 9 4.10 0.43 -7.80
C ILE A 9 3.14 0.10 -6.65
N ILE A 10 3.17 -1.15 -6.19
CA ILE A 10 2.41 -1.61 -5.02
C ILE A 10 3.37 -2.12 -3.95
N ILE A 11 3.40 -1.43 -2.83
CA ILE A 11 4.12 -1.88 -1.64
C ILE A 11 3.25 -2.87 -0.88
N GLY A 12 3.73 -4.12 -0.72
CA GLY A 12 3.00 -5.18 -0.02
C GLY A 12 2.02 -5.96 -0.91
N ALA A 13 2.50 -6.45 -2.05
CA ALA A 13 1.70 -7.22 -3.03
C ALA A 13 1.84 -8.75 -2.92
N SER A 14 2.56 -9.29 -1.95
CA SER A 14 2.73 -10.75 -1.81
C SER A 14 1.46 -11.49 -1.38
N SER A 15 0.43 -10.79 -0.89
CA SER A 15 -0.87 -11.38 -0.52
C SER A 15 -1.98 -10.33 -0.39
N GLY A 16 -3.18 -10.78 0.01
CA GLY A 16 -4.29 -9.91 0.42
C GLY A 16 -4.75 -8.94 -0.65
N ILE A 17 -5.04 -7.72 -0.23
CA ILE A 17 -5.54 -6.63 -1.08
C ILE A 17 -4.49 -6.24 -2.12
N GLY A 18 -3.22 -6.11 -1.74
CA GLY A 18 -2.15 -5.71 -2.66
C GLY A 18 -1.97 -6.69 -3.84
N LYS A 19 -1.98 -8.03 -3.57
CA LYS A 19 -1.92 -9.05 -4.65
C LYS A 19 -3.15 -8.99 -5.57
N ALA A 20 -4.33 -8.76 -5.00
CA ALA A 20 -5.56 -8.64 -5.79
C ALA A 20 -5.58 -7.34 -6.62
N LEU A 21 -5.09 -6.23 -6.08
CA LEU A 21 -4.94 -4.96 -6.79
C LEU A 21 -3.95 -5.05 -7.95
N ALA A 22 -2.82 -5.75 -7.78
CA ALA A 22 -1.87 -5.96 -8.86
C ALA A 22 -2.54 -6.63 -10.08
N ARG A 23 -3.33 -7.69 -9.85
CA ARG A 23 -4.10 -8.35 -10.92
C ARG A 23 -5.13 -7.41 -11.55
N GLU A 24 -5.82 -6.61 -10.75
CA GLU A 24 -6.83 -5.68 -11.25
C GLU A 24 -6.19 -4.56 -12.11
N LEU A 25 -5.06 -4.02 -11.69
CA LEU A 25 -4.31 -3.02 -12.46
C LEU A 25 -3.82 -3.58 -13.81
N VAL A 26 -3.25 -4.79 -13.82
CA VAL A 26 -2.81 -5.43 -15.09
C VAL A 26 -3.98 -5.61 -16.06
N ARG A 27 -5.15 -6.07 -15.58
CA ARG A 27 -6.35 -6.19 -16.40
C ARG A 27 -6.82 -4.86 -17.01
N ASN A 28 -6.43 -3.76 -16.38
CA ASN A 28 -6.75 -2.41 -16.83
C ASN A 28 -5.56 -1.69 -17.48
N ASN A 29 -4.69 -2.47 -18.13
CA ASN A 29 -3.57 -1.99 -18.95
C ASN A 29 -2.50 -1.19 -18.16
N TYR A 30 -2.15 -1.66 -16.93
CA TYR A 30 -1.00 -1.15 -16.20
C TYR A 30 0.20 -2.09 -16.31
N ARG A 31 1.41 -1.52 -16.34
CA ARG A 31 2.64 -2.18 -15.90
C ARG A 31 2.80 -1.98 -14.41
N VAL A 32 3.05 -3.03 -13.66
CA VAL A 32 2.98 -2.98 -12.20
C VAL A 32 4.26 -3.50 -11.56
N GLY A 33 4.95 -2.65 -10.82
CA GLY A 33 5.98 -3.03 -9.88
C GLY A 33 5.36 -3.55 -8.58
N VAL A 34 5.70 -4.74 -8.17
CA VAL A 34 5.16 -5.36 -6.95
C VAL A 34 6.27 -5.67 -5.96
N THR A 35 6.04 -5.31 -4.70
CA THR A 35 7.05 -5.50 -3.66
C THR A 35 6.55 -6.34 -2.50
N GLY A 36 7.47 -6.95 -1.77
CA GLY A 36 7.19 -7.71 -0.56
C GLY A 36 8.38 -8.55 -0.13
N ARG A 37 8.29 -9.15 1.07
CA ARG A 37 9.36 -9.98 1.65
C ARG A 37 9.33 -11.43 1.16
N ARG A 38 8.19 -11.91 0.66
CA ARG A 38 7.96 -13.31 0.26
C ARG A 38 8.12 -13.45 -1.24
N GLU A 39 9.33 -13.75 -1.66
CA GLU A 39 9.72 -13.86 -3.07
C GLU A 39 8.82 -14.83 -3.86
N GLY A 40 8.61 -16.05 -3.36
CA GLY A 40 7.79 -17.06 -4.04
C GLY A 40 6.40 -16.57 -4.44
N HIS A 41 5.74 -15.77 -3.57
CA HIS A 41 4.42 -15.20 -3.86
C HIS A 41 4.44 -14.08 -4.92
N LEU A 42 5.56 -13.35 -5.02
CA LEU A 42 5.75 -12.35 -6.06
C LEU A 42 6.09 -13.01 -7.41
N LEU A 43 6.91 -14.05 -7.39
CA LEU A 43 7.22 -14.87 -8.59
C LEU A 43 5.97 -15.55 -9.17
N GLU A 44 5.07 -16.08 -8.32
CA GLU A 44 3.78 -16.61 -8.76
C GLU A 44 2.98 -15.54 -9.53
N LEU A 45 2.93 -14.31 -9.02
CA LEU A 45 2.21 -13.22 -9.65
C LEU A 45 2.86 -12.79 -10.96
N GLN A 46 4.19 -12.76 -11.02
CA GLN A 46 4.93 -12.47 -12.25
C GLN A 46 4.73 -13.54 -13.30
N LYS A 47 4.68 -14.84 -12.91
CA LYS A 47 4.37 -15.93 -13.84
C LYS A 47 2.98 -15.82 -14.47
N GLU A 48 2.00 -15.26 -13.75
CA GLU A 48 0.66 -15.02 -14.28
C GLU A 48 0.66 -13.90 -15.35
N TYR A 49 1.58 -12.91 -15.22
CA TYR A 49 1.64 -11.72 -16.08
C TYR A 49 3.10 -11.30 -16.34
N PRO A 50 3.87 -12.10 -17.10
CA PRO A 50 5.32 -11.92 -17.21
C PRO A 50 5.74 -10.59 -17.84
N GLU A 51 4.93 -10.04 -18.75
CA GLU A 51 5.24 -8.78 -19.45
C GLU A 51 4.84 -7.53 -18.63
N GLN A 52 3.86 -7.66 -17.71
CA GLN A 52 3.30 -6.52 -17.00
C GLN A 52 3.75 -6.43 -15.54
N ILE A 53 4.18 -7.53 -14.92
CA ILE A 53 4.58 -7.56 -13.51
C ILE A 53 6.10 -7.58 -13.38
N HIS A 54 6.62 -6.58 -12.69
CA HIS A 54 8.01 -6.48 -12.28
C HIS A 54 8.10 -6.63 -10.76
N ILE A 55 9.01 -7.47 -10.26
CA ILE A 55 9.11 -7.76 -8.83
C ILE A 55 10.34 -7.09 -8.21
N ALA A 56 10.19 -6.65 -6.95
CA ALA A 56 11.31 -6.28 -6.09
C ALA A 56 11.10 -6.89 -4.69
N VAL A 57 12.07 -7.69 -4.25
CA VAL A 57 11.99 -8.43 -2.98
C VAL A 57 12.78 -7.70 -1.92
N PHE A 58 12.09 -7.01 -1.01
CA PHE A 58 12.72 -6.33 0.12
C PHE A 58 11.76 -6.12 1.28
N ASP A 59 12.34 -5.79 2.44
CA ASP A 59 11.61 -5.39 3.63
C ASP A 59 11.66 -3.86 3.75
N THR A 60 10.50 -3.22 3.73
CA THR A 60 10.36 -1.76 3.79
C THR A 60 10.80 -1.14 5.11
N THR A 61 11.09 -1.93 6.14
CA THR A 61 11.64 -1.46 7.41
C THR A 61 13.18 -1.40 7.41
N LYS A 62 13.82 -1.75 6.30
CA LYS A 62 15.29 -1.79 6.18
C LYS A 62 15.84 -0.53 5.51
N PRO A 63 17.10 -0.15 5.81
CA PRO A 63 17.70 1.09 5.33
C PRO A 63 17.74 1.24 3.80
N ASN A 64 17.90 0.12 3.05
CA ASN A 64 18.02 0.12 1.59
C ASN A 64 16.67 0.19 0.84
N THR A 65 15.57 0.49 1.54
CA THR A 65 14.22 0.55 0.95
C THR A 65 14.13 1.51 -0.23
N ILE A 66 14.71 2.70 -0.11
CA ILE A 66 14.63 3.73 -1.15
C ILE A 66 15.43 3.31 -2.39
N GLU A 67 16.62 2.78 -2.23
CA GLU A 67 17.45 2.25 -3.35
C GLU A 67 16.70 1.17 -4.13
N GLN A 68 16.02 0.26 -3.44
CA GLN A 68 15.20 -0.79 -4.08
C GLN A 68 14.00 -0.21 -4.83
N LEU A 69 13.37 0.83 -4.29
CA LEU A 69 12.25 1.53 -4.97
C LEU A 69 12.72 2.25 -6.23
N GLU A 70 13.84 2.95 -6.16
CA GLU A 70 14.42 3.65 -7.31
C GLU A 70 14.84 2.68 -8.42
N ALA A 71 15.38 1.52 -8.05
CA ALA A 71 15.70 0.47 -9.02
C ALA A 71 14.43 -0.08 -9.72
N LEU A 72 13.35 -0.28 -8.95
CA LEU A 72 12.07 -0.73 -9.50
C LEU A 72 11.41 0.34 -10.37
N GLU A 73 11.45 1.60 -9.96
CA GLU A 73 10.95 2.74 -10.73
C GLU A 73 11.67 2.87 -12.07
N LYS A 74 13.01 2.77 -12.08
CA LYS A 74 13.82 2.75 -13.32
C LYS A 74 13.43 1.60 -14.25
N THR A 75 13.16 0.41 -13.72
CA THR A 75 12.69 -0.75 -14.49
C THR A 75 11.34 -0.49 -15.15
N LEU A 76 10.46 0.27 -14.49
CA LEU A 76 9.16 0.67 -15.02
C LEU A 76 9.25 1.89 -15.94
N GLU A 77 10.37 2.63 -15.93
CA GLU A 77 10.56 3.89 -16.66
C GLU A 77 9.59 4.99 -16.22
N GLY A 78 9.35 5.08 -14.91
CA GLY A 78 8.45 6.03 -14.27
C GLY A 78 7.24 5.38 -13.59
N ILE A 79 6.47 6.17 -12.84
CA ILE A 79 5.24 5.73 -12.17
C ILE A 79 4.16 6.81 -12.20
N ASP A 80 2.91 6.39 -12.46
CA ASP A 80 1.72 7.25 -12.39
C ASP A 80 0.97 7.06 -11.05
N LEU A 81 1.12 5.88 -10.44
CA LEU A 81 0.35 5.44 -9.27
C LEU A 81 1.25 4.71 -8.27
N PHE A 82 1.25 5.17 -7.02
CA PHE A 82 1.98 4.54 -5.93
C PHE A 82 0.99 4.08 -4.85
N ILE A 83 0.95 2.77 -4.57
CA ILE A 83 0.00 2.18 -3.64
C ILE A 83 0.73 1.58 -2.44
N ILE A 84 0.42 2.05 -1.24
CA ILE A 84 0.92 1.49 0.02
C ILE A 84 -0.16 0.55 0.58
N SER A 85 0.03 -0.76 0.36
CA SER A 85 -0.82 -1.82 0.91
C SER A 85 -0.12 -2.65 1.99
N ALA A 86 1.17 -2.39 2.22
CA ALA A 86 1.91 -3.00 3.31
C ALA A 86 1.38 -2.54 4.67
N GLY A 87 1.25 -3.46 5.58
CA GLY A 87 0.84 -3.19 6.95
C GLY A 87 0.75 -4.48 7.74
N ILE A 88 0.91 -4.38 9.03
CA ILE A 88 0.71 -5.47 9.98
C ILE A 88 -0.10 -5.00 11.18
N GLY A 89 -0.62 -5.95 11.94
CA GLY A 89 -1.26 -5.70 13.22
C GLY A 89 -1.26 -6.98 14.04
N HIS A 90 -0.94 -6.85 15.30
CA HIS A 90 -0.90 -7.94 16.26
C HIS A 90 -2.00 -7.77 17.31
N LEU A 91 -2.60 -8.88 17.74
CA LEU A 91 -3.38 -8.89 18.98
C LEU A 91 -2.37 -8.84 20.13
N ASN A 92 -2.55 -7.89 21.03
CA ASN A 92 -1.64 -7.65 22.15
C ASN A 92 -2.46 -7.34 23.42
N LEU A 93 -2.76 -8.39 24.17
CA LEU A 93 -3.51 -8.29 25.43
C LEU A 93 -2.59 -8.14 26.64
N ASP A 94 -1.32 -8.52 26.49
CA ASP A 94 -0.35 -8.65 27.57
C ASP A 94 0.70 -7.50 27.57
N TYR A 95 0.43 -6.43 26.81
CA TYR A 95 1.29 -5.25 26.71
C TYR A 95 2.72 -5.56 26.21
N ASP A 96 2.86 -6.56 25.33
CA ASP A 96 4.15 -6.88 24.71
C ASP A 96 4.62 -5.74 23.78
N TYR A 97 5.63 -5.01 24.24
CA TYR A 97 6.20 -3.89 23.49
C TYR A 97 6.78 -4.32 22.14
N SER A 98 7.28 -5.55 22.01
CA SER A 98 7.89 -6.00 20.75
C SER A 98 6.87 -6.03 19.60
N LEU A 99 5.64 -6.46 19.86
CA LEU A 99 4.53 -6.48 18.90
C LEU A 99 4.07 -5.07 18.50
N GLU A 100 4.02 -4.16 19.49
CA GLU A 100 3.69 -2.76 19.26
C GLU A 100 4.77 -2.08 18.41
N ASN A 101 6.04 -2.30 18.76
CA ASN A 101 7.18 -1.75 18.03
C ASN A 101 7.24 -2.26 16.58
N GLU A 102 7.04 -3.57 16.34
CA GLU A 102 6.99 -4.12 14.98
C GLU A 102 5.89 -3.45 14.15
N THR A 103 4.70 -3.27 14.73
CA THR A 103 3.60 -2.56 14.09
C THR A 103 3.99 -1.12 13.74
N ASN A 104 4.62 -0.40 14.66
CA ASN A 104 5.03 0.99 14.46
C ASN A 104 6.14 1.11 13.41
N GLN A 105 7.13 0.22 13.41
CA GLN A 105 8.21 0.23 12.41
C GLN A 105 7.67 0.14 10.99
N LEU A 106 6.71 -0.75 10.72
CA LEU A 106 6.15 -0.89 9.38
C LEU A 106 5.08 0.19 9.09
N ASN A 107 4.07 0.31 9.98
CA ASN A 107 2.87 1.11 9.68
C ASN A 107 3.07 2.61 9.89
N VAL A 108 4.11 3.04 10.63
CA VAL A 108 4.40 4.45 10.90
C VAL A 108 5.70 4.86 10.25
N ILE A 109 6.83 4.28 10.67
CA ILE A 109 8.16 4.75 10.24
C ILE A 109 8.37 4.47 8.73
N ALA A 110 8.25 3.21 8.31
CA ALA A 110 8.41 2.85 6.91
C ALA A 110 7.32 3.52 6.03
N PHE A 111 6.08 3.57 6.48
CA PHE A 111 5.00 4.29 5.79
C PHE A 111 5.37 5.76 5.54
N THR A 112 5.84 6.47 6.56
CA THR A 112 6.24 7.88 6.43
C THR A 112 7.35 8.06 5.40
N GLN A 113 8.36 7.18 5.42
CA GLN A 113 9.45 7.20 4.45
C GLN A 113 8.94 7.00 3.01
N LEU A 114 8.05 6.01 2.80
CA LEU A 114 7.44 5.71 1.51
C LEU A 114 6.59 6.86 0.97
N VAL A 115 5.78 7.49 1.82
CA VAL A 115 4.98 8.67 1.45
C VAL A 115 5.90 9.83 1.04
N ASN A 116 6.92 10.14 1.85
CA ASN A 116 7.84 11.23 1.53
C ASN A 116 8.59 11.01 0.20
N TRP A 117 9.05 9.77 -0.05
CA TRP A 117 9.68 9.43 -1.31
C TRP A 117 8.73 9.62 -2.49
N SER A 118 7.52 9.05 -2.42
CA SER A 118 6.54 9.13 -3.51
C SER A 118 6.06 10.56 -3.78
N MET A 119 5.88 11.36 -2.74
CA MET A 119 5.48 12.76 -2.91
C MET A 119 6.57 13.59 -3.59
N ARG A 120 7.84 13.46 -3.17
CA ARG A 120 8.97 14.11 -3.86
C ARG A 120 9.09 13.68 -5.31
N TYR A 121 8.90 12.38 -5.58
CA TYR A 121 8.94 11.85 -6.93
C TYR A 121 7.84 12.49 -7.80
N PHE A 122 6.61 12.55 -7.32
CA PHE A 122 5.49 13.14 -8.04
C PHE A 122 5.61 14.67 -8.19
N GLU A 123 6.16 15.36 -7.20
CA GLU A 123 6.49 16.80 -7.32
C GLU A 123 7.50 17.04 -8.45
N GLN A 124 8.55 16.25 -8.56
CA GLN A 124 9.54 16.33 -9.63
C GLN A 124 8.97 15.95 -11.00
N GLN A 125 8.10 14.93 -11.05
CA GLN A 125 7.42 14.49 -12.26
C GLN A 125 6.32 15.49 -12.71
N GLY A 126 5.81 16.31 -11.81
CA GLY A 126 4.74 17.26 -12.03
C GLY A 126 3.32 16.66 -11.97
N GLN A 127 3.16 15.38 -11.71
CA GLN A 127 1.86 14.71 -11.53
C GLN A 127 2.02 13.36 -10.85
N GLY A 128 0.94 12.83 -10.24
CA GLY A 128 0.92 11.48 -9.70
C GLY A 128 -0.26 11.19 -8.79
N HIS A 129 -0.38 9.93 -8.37
CA HIS A 129 -1.43 9.51 -7.46
C HIS A 129 -0.87 8.58 -6.38
N LEU A 130 -0.95 9.03 -5.12
CA LEU A 130 -0.60 8.24 -3.94
C LEU A 130 -1.86 7.63 -3.33
N VAL A 131 -1.89 6.31 -3.18
CA VAL A 131 -2.99 5.57 -2.55
C VAL A 131 -2.49 4.84 -1.32
N ASN A 132 -3.14 5.04 -0.20
CA ASN A 132 -2.89 4.30 1.04
C ASN A 132 -4.05 3.35 1.35
N ILE A 133 -3.72 2.12 1.74
CA ILE A 133 -4.70 1.17 2.28
C ILE A 133 -4.61 1.22 3.81
N SER A 134 -5.40 2.11 4.41
CA SER A 134 -5.51 2.20 5.86
C SER A 134 -6.51 1.16 6.43
N SER A 135 -7.51 1.55 7.18
CA SER A 135 -8.56 0.67 7.73
C SER A 135 -9.67 1.50 8.37
N VAL A 136 -10.87 0.93 8.50
CA VAL A 136 -11.91 1.48 9.40
C VAL A 136 -11.42 1.56 10.86
N ALA A 137 -10.43 0.75 11.25
CA ALA A 137 -9.79 0.81 12.57
C ALA A 137 -9.08 2.16 12.83
N SER A 138 -8.84 2.98 11.81
CA SER A 138 -8.31 4.34 11.94
C SER A 138 -9.25 5.30 12.67
N ARG A 139 -10.54 4.93 12.81
CA ARG A 139 -11.57 5.79 13.37
C ARG A 139 -11.68 5.71 14.89
N ARG A 140 -11.21 4.63 15.49
CA ARG A 140 -11.35 4.37 16.93
C ARG A 140 -10.26 3.41 17.43
N GLY A 141 -9.78 3.63 18.67
CA GLY A 141 -8.86 2.70 19.33
C GLY A 141 -9.47 1.31 19.50
N GLY A 142 -8.69 0.27 19.25
CA GLY A 142 -9.08 -1.13 19.41
C GLY A 142 -8.41 -1.75 20.66
N ARG A 143 -9.21 -2.29 21.58
CA ARG A 143 -8.72 -2.89 22.84
C ARG A 143 -7.68 -3.99 22.61
N GLN A 144 -7.86 -4.80 21.58
CA GLN A 144 -7.02 -5.99 21.32
C GLN A 144 -5.79 -5.69 20.47
N ALA A 145 -5.73 -4.52 19.79
CA ALA A 145 -4.64 -4.16 18.90
C ALA A 145 -4.44 -2.63 18.88
N PRO A 146 -4.00 -2.04 19.99
CA PRO A 146 -3.94 -0.57 20.13
C PRO A 146 -2.97 0.06 19.14
N ALA A 147 -1.75 -0.47 18.96
CA ALA A 147 -0.79 0.05 17.98
C ALA A 147 -1.32 -0.03 16.55
N TYR A 148 -2.02 -1.11 16.19
CA TYR A 148 -2.63 -1.19 14.85
C TYR A 148 -3.63 -0.06 14.61
N SER A 149 -4.59 0.14 15.52
CA SER A 149 -5.57 1.20 15.38
C SER A 149 -4.93 2.58 15.35
N ALA A 150 -3.98 2.85 16.26
CA ALA A 150 -3.24 4.09 16.32
C ALA A 150 -2.41 4.33 15.04
N SER A 151 -1.71 3.31 14.53
CA SER A 151 -0.95 3.42 13.29
C SER A 151 -1.82 3.69 12.07
N LYS A 152 -3.02 3.09 12.00
CA LYS A 152 -3.97 3.35 10.90
C LYS A 152 -4.57 4.76 11.00
N ALA A 153 -4.80 5.28 12.21
CA ALA A 153 -5.18 6.67 12.43
C ALA A 153 -4.06 7.63 11.99
N TYR A 154 -2.82 7.35 12.40
CA TYR A 154 -1.63 8.09 11.93
C TYR A 154 -1.59 8.16 10.40
N GLN A 155 -1.71 7.03 9.69
CA GLN A 155 -1.68 6.97 8.23
C GLN A 155 -2.77 7.85 7.61
N SER A 156 -4.01 7.79 8.13
CA SER A 156 -5.13 8.59 7.61
C SER A 156 -4.92 10.09 7.79
N ILE A 157 -4.50 10.53 8.98
CA ILE A 157 -4.24 11.94 9.27
C ILE A 157 -3.00 12.46 8.53
N TYR A 158 -1.96 11.64 8.43
CA TYR A 158 -0.75 12.01 7.70
C TYR A 158 -1.04 12.23 6.21
N LEU A 159 -1.83 11.34 5.59
CA LEU A 159 -2.21 11.48 4.19
C LEU A 159 -3.13 12.67 3.94
N GLU A 160 -4.02 12.99 4.89
CA GLU A 160 -4.85 14.19 4.85
C GLU A 160 -3.97 15.47 4.84
N GLY A 161 -2.93 15.52 5.68
CA GLY A 161 -1.95 16.60 5.65
C GLY A 161 -1.23 16.72 4.30
N MET A 162 -0.87 15.59 3.67
CA MET A 162 -0.30 15.61 2.32
C MET A 162 -1.29 16.13 1.28
N ALA A 163 -2.57 15.75 1.37
CA ALA A 163 -3.62 16.27 0.49
C ALA A 163 -3.75 17.79 0.60
N GLN A 164 -3.73 18.32 1.81
CA GLN A 164 -3.78 19.78 2.05
C GLN A 164 -2.55 20.48 1.47
N LYS A 165 -1.35 19.90 1.63
CA LYS A 165 -0.11 20.46 1.08
C LYS A 165 -0.17 20.56 -0.45
N VAL A 166 -0.50 19.47 -1.15
CA VAL A 166 -0.57 19.49 -2.63
C VAL A 166 -1.67 20.41 -3.16
N ALA A 167 -2.79 20.55 -2.42
CA ALA A 167 -3.85 21.48 -2.76
C ALA A 167 -3.40 22.94 -2.60
N TYR A 168 -2.69 23.26 -1.52
CA TYR A 168 -2.14 24.59 -1.28
C TYR A 168 -1.10 24.96 -2.35
N ASP A 169 -0.21 24.04 -2.69
CA ASP A 169 0.84 24.24 -3.69
C ASP A 169 0.31 24.10 -5.14
N LYS A 170 -1.00 23.82 -5.32
CA LYS A 170 -1.69 23.62 -6.60
C LYS A 170 -1.02 22.59 -7.50
N LEU A 171 -0.48 21.54 -6.91
CA LEU A 171 0.17 20.46 -7.64
C LEU A 171 -0.88 19.47 -8.19
N PRO A 172 -0.73 18.96 -9.42
CA PRO A 172 -1.62 17.94 -9.98
C PRO A 172 -1.28 16.55 -9.44
N ILE A 173 -1.25 16.44 -8.12
CA ILE A 173 -0.99 15.21 -7.39
C ILE A 173 -2.25 14.86 -6.59
N TYR A 174 -2.67 13.61 -6.69
CA TYR A 174 -3.84 13.10 -5.97
C TYR A 174 -3.39 12.22 -4.81
N THR A 175 -4.16 12.23 -3.73
CA THR A 175 -3.99 11.32 -2.60
C THR A 175 -5.32 10.66 -2.28
N THR A 176 -5.31 9.33 -2.04
CA THR A 176 -6.51 8.59 -1.68
C THR A 176 -6.23 7.69 -0.47
N ASP A 177 -6.98 7.91 0.62
CA ASP A 177 -6.97 7.02 1.80
C ASP A 177 -8.14 6.05 1.74
N VAL A 178 -7.85 4.81 1.40
CA VAL A 178 -8.85 3.73 1.38
C VAL A 178 -8.94 3.11 2.77
N ARG A 179 -10.16 3.09 3.34
CA ARG A 179 -10.45 2.54 4.67
C ARG A 179 -11.31 1.28 4.59
N PRO A 180 -10.73 0.12 4.26
CA PRO A 180 -11.51 -1.11 4.16
C PRO A 180 -12.05 -1.52 5.52
N GLY A 181 -13.24 -2.13 5.51
CA GLY A 181 -13.74 -2.95 6.61
C GLY A 181 -13.03 -4.31 6.64
N PHE A 182 -13.71 -5.35 7.12
CA PHE A 182 -13.14 -6.69 7.11
C PHE A 182 -13.03 -7.25 5.70
N VAL A 183 -11.81 -7.61 5.31
CA VAL A 183 -11.48 -8.27 4.05
C VAL A 183 -10.86 -9.62 4.37
N LYS A 184 -11.31 -10.69 3.71
CA LYS A 184 -10.79 -12.04 3.91
C LYS A 184 -9.32 -12.13 3.50
N THR A 185 -8.43 -11.88 4.47
CA THR A 185 -6.97 -11.92 4.34
C THR A 185 -6.37 -12.67 5.51
N ALA A 186 -5.11 -13.05 5.43
CA ALA A 186 -4.40 -13.69 6.54
C ALA A 186 -4.29 -12.82 7.81
N MET A 187 -4.46 -11.50 7.68
CA MET A 187 -4.43 -10.54 8.80
C MET A 187 -5.76 -10.49 9.56
N ALA A 188 -6.88 -10.89 8.95
CA ALA A 188 -8.19 -10.84 9.56
C ALA A 188 -8.40 -12.04 10.49
N LYS A 189 -8.08 -11.89 11.79
CA LYS A 189 -8.13 -12.94 12.82
C LYS A 189 -9.21 -12.71 13.89
N ALA A 190 -10.23 -11.88 13.62
CA ALA A 190 -11.27 -11.61 14.61
C ALA A 190 -12.29 -12.75 14.68
N ASP A 191 -12.69 -13.16 15.91
CA ASP A 191 -13.62 -14.29 16.16
C ASP A 191 -15.04 -14.05 15.62
N LYS A 192 -15.46 -12.78 15.47
CA LYS A 192 -16.75 -12.38 14.91
C LYS A 192 -16.54 -11.28 13.87
N MET A 193 -16.40 -11.67 12.64
CA MET A 193 -16.33 -10.71 11.53
C MET A 193 -17.68 -10.58 10.85
N PHE A 194 -18.23 -9.35 10.82
CA PHE A 194 -19.44 -9.02 10.09
C PHE A 194 -19.06 -8.42 8.72
N TRP A 195 -19.80 -8.79 7.67
CA TRP A 195 -19.70 -8.18 6.34
C TRP A 195 -18.29 -8.29 5.72
N VAL A 196 -17.75 -9.50 5.76
CA VAL A 196 -16.42 -9.78 5.21
C VAL A 196 -16.46 -9.72 3.68
N SER A 197 -15.70 -8.80 3.10
CA SER A 197 -15.53 -8.74 1.65
C SER A 197 -14.43 -9.69 1.17
N SER A 198 -14.55 -10.23 -0.05
CA SER A 198 -13.42 -10.90 -0.69
C SER A 198 -12.35 -9.86 -1.08
N LYS A 199 -11.08 -10.29 -1.15
CA LYS A 199 -9.97 -9.44 -1.57
C LYS A 199 -10.13 -8.96 -3.03
N GLU A 200 -10.74 -9.78 -3.89
CA GLU A 200 -11.03 -9.45 -5.28
C GLU A 200 -12.12 -8.37 -5.39
N LYS A 201 -13.17 -8.46 -4.57
CA LYS A 201 -14.22 -7.43 -4.52
C LYS A 201 -13.63 -6.11 -3.99
N ALA A 202 -12.84 -6.17 -2.92
CA ALA A 202 -12.16 -5.00 -2.38
C ALA A 202 -11.24 -4.34 -3.42
N ALA A 203 -10.41 -5.13 -4.13
CA ALA A 203 -9.53 -4.63 -5.18
C ALA A 203 -10.28 -3.92 -6.31
N ARG A 204 -11.39 -4.49 -6.80
CA ARG A 204 -12.23 -3.84 -7.81
C ARG A 204 -12.85 -2.52 -7.33
N GLN A 205 -13.30 -2.48 -6.07
CA GLN A 205 -13.85 -1.25 -5.50
C GLN A 205 -12.77 -0.16 -5.35
N ILE A 206 -11.59 -0.55 -4.86
CA ILE A 206 -10.44 0.35 -4.73
C ILE A 206 -10.04 0.89 -6.11
N PHE A 207 -9.89 0.00 -7.10
CA PHE A 207 -9.52 0.41 -8.46
C PHE A 207 -10.49 1.44 -9.07
N ARG A 208 -11.78 1.37 -8.74
CA ARG A 208 -12.79 2.34 -9.21
C ARG A 208 -12.72 3.70 -8.52
N SER A 209 -12.01 3.78 -7.41
CA SER A 209 -11.86 5.01 -6.60
C SER A 209 -10.54 5.74 -6.84
N ILE A 210 -9.70 5.23 -7.76
CA ILE A 210 -8.36 5.75 -8.09
C ILE A 210 -8.19 6.10 -9.58
#